data_63ea70b30faa4b1e5495f3d686475fa3
#
_entry.id   63ea70b30faa4b1e5495f3d686475fa3
#
_cell.length_a   1.000
_cell.length_b   1.000
_cell.length_c   1.000
_cell.angle_alpha   90.00
_cell.angle_beta   90.00
_cell.angle_gamma   90.00
#
_symmetry.space_group_name_H-M   'P 1'
#
loop_
_entity.id
_entity.type
_entity.pdbx_description
1 polymer ?
#
loop_
_entity_poly.entity_id
_entity_poly.type
_entity_poly.pdbx_seq_one_letter_code
_entity_poly.pdbx_strand_id
1 'polypeptide(L)'
;MAKEKEHINLAFIGHVDHGKSTLVGHLLLKAGAIAEQQLDDGENKFRFVMDKLGEERERGVTIDLAHQKFSTKKYDYTVVDCPGHRDFVKNMITGASQADAGVLVVAADDGVMPQTKEHVFLSRTLGINQLIIAINKIDLVNYDEAKFNELKDEVSALIKTVGFNPDQVPFIPVSAFEGDNIKESSSNTPWYKGKSLIDTLDELTAPEKPVTLPLRIPIQDVYSITGVGTVPVGRVETGVMKKGENVIFEPAGASGEVKSIEMHHEIFDLAEPGDNIGFNVRGVGKNDIRRGDVAGHTDNAPTVAKEFDAQVVVLQHRSRSEERRVGKECRSRWSPYH
;
A
#
# COMPACT_ATOMS: atom_id res chain seq x y z
N MET A 1 -4.20 -20.36 -23.64
CA MET A 1 -4.44 -19.22 -22.75
C MET A 1 -3.14 -18.99 -22.01
N ALA A 2 -2.56 -17.81 -22.06
CA ALA A 2 -1.39 -17.47 -21.22
C ALA A 2 -1.86 -17.57 -19.75
N LYS A 3 -1.06 -18.21 -18.89
CA LYS A 3 -1.34 -18.29 -17.46
C LYS A 3 -1.38 -16.84 -16.94
N GLU A 4 -2.51 -16.41 -16.41
CA GLU A 4 -2.67 -15.10 -15.81
C GLU A 4 -1.64 -14.98 -14.68
N LYS A 5 -0.83 -13.92 -14.69
CA LYS A 5 0.18 -13.70 -13.65
C LYS A 5 -0.53 -13.36 -12.33
N GLU A 6 0.03 -13.84 -11.24
CA GLU A 6 -0.44 -13.44 -9.93
C GLU A 6 -0.17 -11.95 -9.69
N HIS A 7 -1.06 -11.31 -8.95
CA HIS A 7 -1.04 -9.87 -8.70
C HIS A 7 -0.52 -9.57 -7.30
N ILE A 8 0.32 -8.53 -7.18
CA ILE A 8 0.86 -8.04 -5.90
C ILE A 8 0.67 -6.52 -5.83
N ASN A 9 0.07 -6.04 -4.74
CA ASN A 9 0.01 -4.61 -4.43
C ASN A 9 1.27 -4.21 -3.65
N LEU A 10 1.99 -3.23 -4.14
CA LEU A 10 3.29 -2.81 -3.63
C LEU A 10 3.23 -1.38 -3.10
N ALA A 11 3.43 -1.17 -1.79
CA ALA A 11 3.49 0.16 -1.20
C ALA A 11 4.93 0.69 -1.13
N PHE A 12 5.16 1.90 -1.64
CA PHE A 12 6.40 2.63 -1.42
C PHE A 12 6.23 3.56 -0.21
N ILE A 13 7.04 3.32 0.81
CA ILE A 13 6.99 4.00 2.10
C ILE A 13 8.34 4.59 2.47
N GLY A 14 8.36 5.59 3.34
CA GLY A 14 9.58 6.25 3.81
C GLY A 14 9.38 7.74 3.99
N HIS A 15 10.41 8.42 4.46
CA HIS A 15 10.37 9.86 4.76
C HIS A 15 10.10 10.71 3.50
N VAL A 16 9.63 11.94 3.69
CA VAL A 16 9.54 12.95 2.63
C VAL A 16 10.94 13.20 2.05
N ASP A 17 11.04 13.52 0.78
CA ASP A 17 12.28 13.77 0.03
C ASP A 17 13.31 12.61 -0.04
N HIS A 18 12.98 11.42 0.45
CA HIS A 18 13.80 10.22 0.25
C HIS A 18 13.73 9.65 -1.18
N GLY A 19 12.96 10.28 -2.09
CA GLY A 19 12.92 9.95 -3.51
C GLY A 19 11.99 8.78 -3.87
N LYS A 20 10.92 8.52 -3.10
CA LYS A 20 9.93 7.46 -3.38
C LYS A 20 9.31 7.61 -4.76
N SER A 21 8.66 8.74 -5.05
CA SER A 21 7.98 9.00 -6.33
C SER A 21 8.96 9.00 -7.51
N THR A 22 10.20 9.46 -7.31
CA THR A 22 11.28 9.39 -8.30
C THR A 22 11.67 7.94 -8.58
N LEU A 23 11.82 7.12 -7.52
CA LEU A 23 12.16 5.70 -7.65
C LEU A 23 11.04 4.93 -8.37
N VAL A 24 9.78 5.20 -8.02
CA VAL A 24 8.61 4.60 -8.69
C VAL A 24 8.56 5.00 -10.16
N GLY A 25 8.72 6.29 -10.49
CA GLY A 25 8.72 6.77 -11.88
C GLY A 25 9.82 6.10 -12.72
N HIS A 26 11.04 5.99 -12.18
CA HIS A 26 12.14 5.31 -12.87
C HIS A 26 11.91 3.78 -12.99
N LEU A 27 11.35 3.15 -11.95
CA LEU A 27 10.96 1.74 -11.97
C LEU A 27 9.94 1.47 -13.08
N LEU A 28 8.88 2.31 -13.21
CA LEU A 28 7.87 2.18 -14.24
C LEU A 28 8.44 2.31 -15.65
N LEU A 29 9.37 3.25 -15.85
CA LEU A 29 10.07 3.42 -17.12
C LEU A 29 10.90 2.18 -17.46
N LYS A 30 11.73 1.70 -16.52
CA LYS A 30 12.59 0.53 -16.71
C LYS A 30 11.81 -0.77 -16.88
N ALA A 31 10.63 -0.86 -16.27
CA ALA A 31 9.69 -1.97 -16.46
C ALA A 31 8.93 -1.89 -17.80
N GLY A 32 9.00 -0.76 -18.51
CA GLY A 32 8.30 -0.55 -19.78
C GLY A 32 6.80 -0.22 -19.64
N ALA A 33 6.36 0.16 -18.43
CA ALA A 33 4.97 0.55 -18.18
C ALA A 33 4.66 1.96 -18.68
N ILE A 34 5.68 2.82 -18.80
CA ILE A 34 5.61 4.15 -19.37
C ILE A 34 6.68 4.32 -20.44
N ALA A 35 6.40 5.15 -21.45
CA ALA A 35 7.36 5.50 -22.49
C ALA A 35 8.14 6.77 -22.10
N GLU A 36 9.39 6.89 -22.58
CA GLU A 36 10.20 8.10 -22.33
C GLU A 36 9.50 9.40 -22.77
N GLN A 37 8.69 9.34 -23.83
CA GLN A 37 7.93 10.49 -24.33
C GLN A 37 6.82 10.97 -23.38
N GLN A 38 6.49 10.17 -22.37
CA GLN A 38 5.49 10.52 -21.33
C GLN A 38 6.12 11.22 -20.13
N LEU A 39 7.44 11.34 -20.11
CA LEU A 39 8.16 12.07 -19.06
C LEU A 39 8.16 13.56 -19.39
N ASP A 40 7.89 14.38 -18.37
CA ASP A 40 8.07 15.83 -18.48
C ASP A 40 9.55 16.17 -18.67
N ASP A 41 9.84 17.31 -19.31
CA ASP A 41 11.21 17.79 -19.44
C ASP A 41 11.73 18.35 -18.10
N GLY A 42 12.96 18.02 -17.72
CA GLY A 42 13.65 18.59 -16.56
C GLY A 42 14.09 17.58 -15.51
N GLU A 43 14.65 18.08 -14.42
CA GLU A 43 15.24 17.28 -13.33
C GLU A 43 14.20 16.43 -12.57
N ASN A 44 12.94 16.85 -12.54
CA ASN A 44 11.86 16.17 -11.81
C ASN A 44 11.02 15.21 -12.67
N LYS A 45 11.48 14.87 -13.88
CA LYS A 45 10.72 14.08 -14.85
C LYS A 45 10.15 12.77 -14.32
N PHE A 46 10.89 12.03 -13.50
CA PHE A 46 10.44 10.76 -12.93
C PHE A 46 9.42 10.95 -11.80
N ARG A 47 9.56 12.02 -11.03
CA ARG A 47 8.65 12.35 -9.94
C ARG A 47 7.26 12.68 -10.45
N PHE A 48 7.15 13.49 -11.49
CA PHE A 48 5.87 13.97 -12.04
C PHE A 48 5.02 12.87 -12.70
N VAL A 49 5.58 11.68 -12.89
CA VAL A 49 4.81 10.51 -13.31
C VAL A 49 3.75 10.13 -12.26
N MET A 50 4.10 10.27 -10.98
CA MET A 50 3.23 9.93 -9.86
C MET A 50 2.45 11.15 -9.35
N ASP A 51 3.09 12.31 -9.26
CA ASP A 51 2.51 13.55 -8.73
C ASP A 51 1.62 14.23 -9.81
N LYS A 52 0.33 13.89 -9.80
CA LYS A 52 -0.66 14.36 -10.78
C LYS A 52 -1.32 15.69 -10.42
N LEU A 53 -1.38 16.03 -9.13
CA LEU A 53 -2.01 17.25 -8.64
C LEU A 53 -1.08 18.46 -8.84
N GLY A 54 -1.64 19.60 -9.25
CA GLY A 54 -0.86 20.85 -9.38
C GLY A 54 -0.19 21.26 -8.07
N GLU A 55 -0.88 21.08 -6.95
CA GLU A 55 -0.34 21.36 -5.61
C GLU A 55 0.82 20.43 -5.22
N GLU A 56 0.84 19.18 -5.66
CA GLU A 56 1.95 18.24 -5.44
C GLU A 56 3.20 18.71 -6.17
N ARG A 57 3.04 19.16 -7.42
CA ARG A 57 4.13 19.70 -8.25
C ARG A 57 4.71 20.99 -7.70
N GLU A 58 3.86 21.90 -7.20
CA GLU A 58 4.28 23.19 -6.62
C GLU A 58 4.97 23.01 -5.25
N ARG A 59 4.43 22.16 -4.40
CA ARG A 59 4.96 21.93 -3.04
C ARG A 59 6.09 20.93 -2.99
N GLY A 60 6.22 20.12 -4.04
CA GLY A 60 7.19 19.05 -4.11
C GLY A 60 6.95 17.94 -3.07
N VAL A 61 5.70 17.64 -2.72
CA VAL A 61 5.32 16.56 -1.80
C VAL A 61 4.11 15.81 -2.35
N THR A 62 4.11 14.49 -2.24
CA THR A 62 2.95 13.65 -2.57
C THR A 62 1.88 13.84 -1.52
N ILE A 63 0.67 14.19 -1.93
CA ILE A 63 -0.48 14.46 -1.08
C ILE A 63 -1.46 13.30 -1.11
N ASP A 64 -1.75 12.78 -2.31
CA ASP A 64 -2.73 11.73 -2.52
C ASP A 64 -2.08 10.42 -2.96
N LEU A 65 -2.84 9.33 -2.93
CA LEU A 65 -2.38 8.01 -3.37
C LEU A 65 -2.37 7.93 -4.89
N ALA A 66 -1.22 7.64 -5.46
CA ALA A 66 -1.11 7.37 -6.88
C ALA A 66 -0.98 5.86 -7.12
N HIS A 67 -1.81 5.34 -8.02
CA HIS A 67 -1.82 3.94 -8.40
C HIS A 67 -1.34 3.78 -9.84
N GLN A 68 -0.31 2.97 -10.04
CA GLN A 68 0.22 2.64 -11.35
C GLN A 68 0.47 1.14 -11.45
N LYS A 69 0.34 0.60 -12.67
CA LYS A 69 0.52 -0.83 -12.90
C LYS A 69 1.77 -1.07 -13.73
N PHE A 70 2.48 -2.13 -13.42
CA PHE A 70 3.55 -2.67 -14.25
C PHE A 70 3.63 -4.19 -14.12
N SER A 71 4.28 -4.82 -15.08
CA SER A 71 4.49 -6.27 -15.10
C SER A 71 5.96 -6.59 -15.13
N THR A 72 6.34 -7.60 -14.36
CA THR A 72 7.65 -8.24 -14.44
C THR A 72 7.54 -9.58 -15.17
N LYS A 73 8.59 -10.40 -15.12
CA LYS A 73 8.55 -11.75 -15.67
C LYS A 73 7.55 -12.64 -14.93
N LYS A 74 7.43 -12.47 -13.60
CA LYS A 74 6.69 -13.38 -12.73
C LYS A 74 5.31 -12.84 -12.33
N TYR A 75 5.21 -11.56 -12.01
CA TYR A 75 4.02 -10.95 -11.41
C TYR A 75 3.54 -9.71 -12.15
N ASP A 76 2.25 -9.40 -11.93
CA ASP A 76 1.66 -8.09 -12.22
C ASP A 76 1.60 -7.30 -10.92
N TYR A 77 2.07 -6.05 -10.94
CA TYR A 77 2.14 -5.18 -9.78
C TYR A 77 1.21 -3.99 -9.91
N THR A 78 0.54 -3.65 -8.81
CA THR A 78 0.00 -2.30 -8.62
C THR A 78 0.86 -1.57 -7.58
N VAL A 79 1.49 -0.49 -8.00
CA VAL A 79 2.25 0.38 -7.11
C VAL A 79 1.30 1.36 -6.45
N VAL A 80 1.43 1.49 -5.14
CA VAL A 80 0.79 2.52 -4.33
C VAL A 80 1.90 3.42 -3.79
N ASP A 81 2.04 4.63 -4.36
CA ASP A 81 2.97 5.63 -3.80
C ASP A 81 2.32 6.29 -2.60
N CYS A 82 2.91 6.08 -1.42
CA CYS A 82 2.39 6.58 -0.17
C CYS A 82 3.05 7.92 0.19
N PRO A 83 2.26 8.95 0.56
CA PRO A 83 2.81 10.22 0.97
C PRO A 83 3.72 10.06 2.20
N GLY A 84 4.90 10.71 2.16
CA GLY A 84 5.89 10.64 3.23
C GLY A 84 5.68 11.65 4.35
N HIS A 85 4.84 12.67 4.13
CA HIS A 85 4.66 13.77 5.08
C HIS A 85 3.68 13.39 6.20
N ARG A 86 4.00 13.77 7.44
CA ARG A 86 3.19 13.44 8.64
C ARG A 86 1.72 13.90 8.55
N ASP A 87 1.45 14.99 7.85
CA ASP A 87 0.09 15.52 7.72
C ASP A 87 -0.80 14.61 6.86
N PHE A 88 -0.20 13.72 6.06
CA PHE A 88 -0.88 12.78 5.16
C PHE A 88 -0.82 11.32 5.64
N VAL A 89 -0.55 11.08 6.93
CA VAL A 89 -0.49 9.72 7.52
C VAL A 89 -1.79 8.93 7.27
N LYS A 90 -2.95 9.59 7.23
CA LYS A 90 -4.22 8.91 6.89
C LYS A 90 -4.20 8.30 5.50
N ASN A 91 -3.67 9.02 4.50
CA ASN A 91 -3.55 8.52 3.13
C ASN A 91 -2.50 7.40 3.07
N MET A 92 -1.37 7.55 3.79
CA MET A 92 -0.39 6.48 3.93
C MET A 92 -1.00 5.20 4.53
N ILE A 93 -1.80 5.30 5.59
CA ILE A 93 -2.50 4.15 6.19
C ILE A 93 -3.43 3.50 5.16
N THR A 94 -4.22 4.29 4.42
CA THR A 94 -5.12 3.76 3.39
C THR A 94 -4.35 3.04 2.27
N GLY A 95 -3.22 3.59 1.81
CA GLY A 95 -2.39 2.94 0.80
C GLY A 95 -1.71 1.67 1.31
N ALA A 96 -1.08 1.75 2.48
CA ALA A 96 -0.37 0.61 3.06
C ALA A 96 -1.30 -0.54 3.45
N SER A 97 -2.56 -0.26 3.84
CA SER A 97 -3.55 -1.30 4.16
C SER A 97 -3.99 -2.13 2.93
N GLN A 98 -3.74 -1.63 1.73
CA GLN A 98 -4.05 -2.33 0.48
C GLN A 98 -2.84 -3.11 -0.07
N ALA A 99 -1.66 -2.94 0.53
CA ALA A 99 -0.43 -3.51 0.03
C ALA A 99 -0.16 -4.90 0.60
N ASP A 100 0.38 -5.77 -0.26
CA ASP A 100 0.79 -7.13 0.07
C ASP A 100 2.29 -7.17 0.44
N ALA A 101 3.07 -6.22 -0.10
CA ALA A 101 4.48 -6.03 0.19
C ALA A 101 4.86 -4.55 0.24
N GLY A 102 5.96 -4.21 0.89
CA GLY A 102 6.45 -2.84 1.02
C GLY A 102 7.86 -2.65 0.48
N VAL A 103 8.12 -1.48 -0.11
CA VAL A 103 9.47 -0.99 -0.38
C VAL A 103 9.71 0.22 0.51
N LEU A 104 10.57 0.04 1.51
CA LEU A 104 11.01 1.14 2.37
C LEU A 104 12.17 1.86 1.70
N VAL A 105 11.98 3.14 1.42
CA VAL A 105 13.00 3.99 0.80
C VAL A 105 13.66 4.85 1.88
N VAL A 106 14.97 4.70 2.00
CA VAL A 106 15.81 5.46 2.94
C VAL A 106 16.90 6.16 2.15
N ALA A 107 17.00 7.47 2.27
CA ALA A 107 18.03 8.23 1.58
C ALA A 107 19.40 8.08 2.27
N ALA A 108 20.46 7.89 1.48
CA ALA A 108 21.79 7.64 2.00
C ALA A 108 22.44 8.86 2.67
N ASP A 109 22.02 10.05 2.26
CA ASP A 109 22.46 11.33 2.84
C ASP A 109 21.81 11.64 4.19
N ASP A 110 20.51 11.31 4.36
CA ASP A 110 19.71 11.65 5.54
C ASP A 110 19.63 10.51 6.58
N GLY A 111 19.69 9.25 6.14
CA GLY A 111 19.57 8.08 7.00
C GLY A 111 18.15 7.82 7.53
N VAL A 112 18.05 7.23 8.73
CA VAL A 112 16.77 6.87 9.35
C VAL A 112 16.13 8.08 10.02
N MET A 113 15.08 8.59 9.42
CA MET A 113 14.32 9.75 9.88
C MET A 113 13.10 9.35 10.75
N PRO A 114 12.49 10.27 11.51
CA PRO A 114 11.33 9.96 12.35
C PRO A 114 10.18 9.31 11.60
N GLN A 115 9.81 9.81 10.40
CA GLN A 115 8.74 9.20 9.60
C GLN A 115 9.14 7.82 9.06
N THR A 116 10.43 7.54 8.85
CA THR A 116 10.90 6.19 8.50
C THR A 116 10.48 5.19 9.57
N LYS A 117 10.69 5.54 10.85
CA LYS A 117 10.31 4.70 12.00
C LYS A 117 8.79 4.50 12.08
N GLU A 118 8.03 5.57 11.90
CA GLU A 118 6.56 5.51 11.90
C GLU A 118 6.03 4.63 10.76
N HIS A 119 6.53 4.82 9.56
CA HIS A 119 6.07 4.08 8.39
C HIS A 119 6.39 2.60 8.49
N VAL A 120 7.56 2.20 8.98
CA VAL A 120 7.92 0.81 9.21
C VAL A 120 6.98 0.17 10.24
N PHE A 121 6.66 0.88 11.31
CA PHE A 121 5.77 0.39 12.35
C PHE A 121 4.34 0.23 11.82
N LEU A 122 3.84 1.25 11.13
CA LEU A 122 2.49 1.23 10.53
C LEU A 122 2.37 0.13 9.48
N SER A 123 3.36 -0.05 8.60
CA SER A 123 3.32 -1.09 7.57
C SER A 123 3.18 -2.49 8.17
N ARG A 124 3.93 -2.78 9.24
CA ARG A 124 3.82 -4.07 9.95
C ARG A 124 2.45 -4.24 10.59
N THR A 125 1.94 -3.19 11.23
CA THR A 125 0.62 -3.19 11.89
C THR A 125 -0.52 -3.37 10.88
N LEU A 126 -0.36 -2.84 9.68
CA LEU A 126 -1.33 -2.95 8.58
C LEU A 126 -1.25 -4.28 7.80
N GLY A 127 -0.36 -5.18 8.19
CA GLY A 127 -0.30 -6.53 7.63
C GLY A 127 0.77 -6.75 6.56
N ILE A 128 1.61 -5.76 6.26
CA ILE A 128 2.75 -5.94 5.35
C ILE A 128 3.77 -6.87 6.03
N ASN A 129 3.94 -8.06 5.46
CA ASN A 129 4.83 -9.10 5.97
C ASN A 129 6.11 -9.24 5.18
N GLN A 130 6.15 -8.74 3.94
CA GLN A 130 7.29 -8.77 3.06
C GLN A 130 7.80 -7.34 2.83
N LEU A 131 9.07 -7.12 3.07
CA LEU A 131 9.69 -5.80 3.00
C LEU A 131 10.97 -5.88 2.17
N ILE A 132 11.18 -4.87 1.33
CA ILE A 132 12.43 -4.61 0.61
C ILE A 132 12.94 -3.25 1.06
N ILE A 133 14.24 -3.10 1.30
CA ILE A 133 14.85 -1.84 1.68
C ILE A 133 15.64 -1.30 0.50
N ALA A 134 15.24 -0.13 0.02
CA ALA A 134 15.97 0.62 -0.99
C ALA A 134 16.74 1.76 -0.31
N ILE A 135 18.07 1.63 -0.21
CA ILE A 135 18.95 2.71 0.22
C ILE A 135 19.18 3.60 -0.99
N ASN A 136 18.39 4.66 -1.07
CA ASN A 136 18.35 5.56 -2.21
C ASN A 136 19.36 6.71 -2.10
N LYS A 137 19.56 7.44 -3.19
CA LYS A 137 20.52 8.54 -3.30
C LYS A 137 21.97 8.10 -3.00
N ILE A 138 22.32 6.88 -3.35
CA ILE A 138 23.68 6.36 -3.12
C ILE A 138 24.74 7.14 -3.92
N ASP A 139 24.33 7.80 -4.99
CA ASP A 139 25.12 8.72 -5.79
C ASP A 139 25.60 9.92 -4.98
N LEU A 140 24.76 10.49 -4.08
CA LEU A 140 25.11 11.65 -3.25
C LEU A 140 26.19 11.33 -2.20
N VAL A 141 26.38 10.06 -1.87
CA VAL A 141 27.45 9.60 -0.98
C VAL A 141 28.56 8.89 -1.75
N ASN A 142 28.71 9.21 -3.04
CA ASN A 142 29.75 8.66 -3.94
C ASN A 142 29.82 7.13 -3.97
N TYR A 143 28.66 6.45 -3.90
CA TYR A 143 28.52 4.98 -3.92
C TYR A 143 29.36 4.27 -2.85
N ASP A 144 29.53 4.90 -1.69
CA ASP A 144 30.36 4.40 -0.59
C ASP A 144 29.74 3.15 0.06
N GLU A 145 30.48 2.03 0.02
CA GLU A 145 30.11 0.77 0.65
C GLU A 145 30.01 0.88 2.17
N ALA A 146 30.90 1.66 2.82
CA ALA A 146 30.90 1.82 4.27
C ALA A 146 29.62 2.52 4.74
N LYS A 147 29.19 3.56 4.01
CA LYS A 147 27.95 4.28 4.29
C LYS A 147 26.72 3.40 4.08
N PHE A 148 26.70 2.60 3.03
CA PHE A 148 25.63 1.62 2.81
C PHE A 148 25.53 0.62 3.98
N ASN A 149 26.65 0.05 4.42
CA ASN A 149 26.68 -0.91 5.53
C ASN A 149 26.24 -0.29 6.86
N GLU A 150 26.68 0.95 7.17
CA GLU A 150 26.22 1.71 8.34
C GLU A 150 24.69 1.83 8.36
N LEU A 151 24.10 2.26 7.25
CA LEU A 151 22.64 2.42 7.14
C LEU A 151 21.91 1.09 7.15
N LYS A 152 22.48 0.05 6.54
CA LYS A 152 21.94 -1.31 6.61
C LYS A 152 21.84 -1.78 8.05
N ASP A 153 22.84 -1.54 8.88
CA ASP A 153 22.85 -1.93 10.29
C ASP A 153 21.80 -1.13 11.08
N GLU A 154 21.70 0.19 10.85
CA GLU A 154 20.73 1.04 11.48
C GLU A 154 19.28 0.63 11.14
N VAL A 155 18.99 0.42 9.85
CA VAL A 155 17.65 0.00 9.39
C VAL A 155 17.37 -1.43 9.85
N SER A 156 18.34 -2.33 9.88
CA SER A 156 18.20 -3.70 10.40
C SER A 156 17.78 -3.70 11.87
N ALA A 157 18.43 -2.85 12.68
CA ALA A 157 18.03 -2.68 14.08
C ALA A 157 16.59 -2.17 14.20
N LEU A 158 16.19 -1.20 13.37
CA LEU A 158 14.83 -0.67 13.35
C LEU A 158 13.79 -1.74 12.98
N ILE A 159 13.95 -2.43 11.85
CA ILE A 159 12.97 -3.41 11.36
C ILE A 159 12.83 -4.60 12.30
N LYS A 160 13.92 -4.98 13.00
CA LYS A 160 13.90 -6.00 14.04
C LYS A 160 12.99 -5.64 15.22
N THR A 161 12.93 -4.37 15.62
CA THR A 161 12.06 -3.90 16.72
C THR A 161 10.58 -4.07 16.42
N VAL A 162 10.20 -4.08 15.15
CA VAL A 162 8.81 -4.26 14.68
C VAL A 162 8.51 -5.69 14.23
N GLY A 163 9.45 -6.62 14.41
CA GLY A 163 9.23 -8.05 14.19
C GLY A 163 9.50 -8.54 12.76
N PHE A 164 10.24 -7.80 11.94
CA PHE A 164 10.82 -8.35 10.73
C PHE A 164 12.14 -9.06 11.04
N ASN A 165 12.47 -10.09 10.27
CA ASN A 165 13.79 -10.73 10.32
C ASN A 165 14.73 -10.04 9.33
N PRO A 166 15.76 -9.28 9.78
CA PRO A 166 16.67 -8.56 8.89
C PRO A 166 17.42 -9.46 7.91
N ASP A 167 17.67 -10.72 8.25
CA ASP A 167 18.38 -11.68 7.38
C ASP A 167 17.54 -12.11 6.17
N GLN A 168 16.22 -11.91 6.23
CA GLN A 168 15.27 -12.22 5.16
C GLN A 168 14.84 -10.99 4.36
N VAL A 169 15.25 -9.81 4.79
CA VAL A 169 14.91 -8.55 4.13
C VAL A 169 16.05 -8.11 3.23
N PRO A 170 15.83 -8.03 1.90
CA PRO A 170 16.86 -7.56 0.97
C PRO A 170 17.11 -6.06 1.11
N PHE A 171 18.39 -5.68 1.08
CA PHE A 171 18.86 -4.30 1.06
C PHE A 171 19.52 -4.01 -0.27
N ILE A 172 19.06 -2.96 -0.95
CA ILE A 172 19.51 -2.62 -2.31
C ILE A 172 20.01 -1.18 -2.31
N PRO A 173 21.28 -0.92 -2.67
CA PRO A 173 21.76 0.43 -2.92
C PRO A 173 21.21 0.90 -4.26
N VAL A 174 20.44 1.99 -4.30
CA VAL A 174 19.84 2.51 -5.53
C VAL A 174 20.14 3.99 -5.71
N SER A 175 20.24 4.44 -6.96
CA SER A 175 20.04 5.82 -7.31
C SER A 175 18.76 5.94 -8.15
N ALA A 176 17.71 6.51 -7.55
CA ALA A 176 16.45 6.74 -8.25
C ALA A 176 16.60 7.75 -9.39
N PHE A 177 17.60 8.64 -9.31
CA PHE A 177 17.88 9.65 -10.32
C PHE A 177 18.66 9.06 -11.51
N GLU A 178 19.76 8.38 -11.26
CA GLU A 178 20.61 7.78 -12.29
C GLU A 178 20.06 6.44 -12.81
N GLY A 179 19.23 5.75 -12.03
CA GLY A 179 18.66 4.45 -12.39
C GLY A 179 19.50 3.26 -11.99
N ASP A 180 20.49 3.46 -11.10
CA ASP A 180 21.41 2.41 -10.65
C ASP A 180 20.67 1.35 -9.81
N ASN A 181 20.95 0.08 -10.11
CA ASN A 181 20.39 -1.11 -9.44
C ASN A 181 18.84 -1.22 -9.45
N ILE A 182 18.17 -0.49 -10.34
CA ILE A 182 16.70 -0.61 -10.50
C ILE A 182 16.35 -1.84 -11.35
N LYS A 183 16.86 -1.94 -12.58
CA LYS A 183 16.63 -3.06 -13.49
C LYS A 183 17.86 -3.96 -13.66
N GLU A 184 19.01 -3.37 -13.70
CA GLU A 184 20.28 -4.05 -13.91
C GLU A 184 21.26 -3.63 -12.81
N SER A 185 22.23 -4.51 -12.52
CA SER A 185 23.30 -4.19 -11.57
C SER A 185 24.15 -3.04 -12.10
N SER A 186 24.46 -2.06 -11.27
CA SER A 186 25.26 -0.89 -11.64
C SER A 186 26.75 -1.16 -11.55
N SER A 187 27.51 -0.62 -12.51
CA SER A 187 28.97 -0.59 -12.45
C SER A 187 29.50 0.36 -11.35
N ASN A 188 28.68 1.31 -10.89
CA ASN A 188 29.05 2.28 -9.84
C ASN A 188 29.09 1.64 -8.44
N THR A 189 28.44 0.48 -8.27
CA THR A 189 28.43 -0.29 -7.01
C THR A 189 29.05 -1.68 -7.18
N PRO A 190 30.34 -1.80 -7.55
CA PRO A 190 30.98 -3.09 -7.86
C PRO A 190 31.06 -4.01 -6.64
N TRP A 191 30.98 -3.48 -5.44
CA TRP A 191 30.94 -4.17 -4.16
C TRP A 191 29.58 -4.83 -3.89
N TYR A 192 28.48 -4.32 -4.46
CA TYR A 192 27.16 -4.90 -4.30
C TYR A 192 26.99 -6.12 -5.21
N LYS A 193 26.78 -7.30 -4.59
CA LYS A 193 26.61 -8.58 -5.31
C LYS A 193 25.17 -9.09 -5.28
N GLY A 194 24.24 -8.28 -4.74
CA GLY A 194 22.83 -8.62 -4.70
C GLY A 194 22.13 -8.39 -6.05
N LYS A 195 20.81 -8.64 -6.05
CA LYS A 195 19.95 -8.47 -7.22
C LYS A 195 19.52 -7.01 -7.38
N SER A 196 19.12 -6.66 -8.60
CA SER A 196 18.44 -5.38 -8.87
C SER A 196 17.08 -5.30 -8.15
N LEU A 197 16.51 -4.11 -8.09
CA LEU A 197 15.19 -3.92 -7.46
C LEU A 197 14.11 -4.76 -8.17
N ILE A 198 14.07 -4.75 -9.51
CA ILE A 198 13.10 -5.54 -10.31
C ILE A 198 13.28 -7.04 -10.07
N ASP A 199 14.51 -7.53 -10.09
CA ASP A 199 14.76 -8.96 -9.85
C ASP A 199 14.44 -9.37 -8.41
N THR A 200 14.60 -8.46 -7.44
CA THR A 200 14.22 -8.69 -6.03
C THR A 200 12.71 -8.68 -5.85
N LEU A 201 11.99 -7.84 -6.59
CA LEU A 201 10.52 -7.87 -6.60
C LEU A 201 10.01 -9.24 -7.06
N ASP A 202 10.63 -9.86 -8.06
CA ASP A 202 10.24 -11.20 -8.55
C ASP A 202 10.51 -12.33 -7.51
N GLU A 203 11.20 -12.06 -6.41
CA GLU A 203 11.37 -12.99 -5.27
C GLU A 203 10.24 -12.91 -4.24
N LEU A 204 9.42 -11.85 -4.29
CA LEU A 204 8.25 -11.77 -3.44
C LEU A 204 7.33 -12.96 -3.67
N THR A 205 6.59 -13.29 -2.63
CA THR A 205 5.55 -14.33 -2.69
C THR A 205 4.20 -13.65 -2.74
N ALA A 206 3.40 -13.96 -3.76
CA ALA A 206 2.03 -13.47 -3.80
C ALA A 206 1.27 -14.00 -2.58
N PRO A 207 0.42 -13.17 -1.94
CA PRO A 207 -0.34 -13.60 -0.79
C PRO A 207 -1.26 -14.76 -1.18
N GLU A 208 -1.36 -15.77 -0.32
CA GLU A 208 -2.38 -16.80 -0.48
C GLU A 208 -3.75 -16.13 -0.41
N LYS A 209 -4.53 -16.29 -1.49
CA LYS A 209 -5.89 -15.77 -1.52
C LYS A 209 -6.77 -16.58 -0.56
N PRO A 210 -7.32 -15.99 0.52
CA PRO A 210 -8.16 -16.71 1.47
C PRO A 210 -9.57 -16.95 0.91
N VAL A 211 -9.66 -17.65 -0.23
CA VAL A 211 -10.90 -17.92 -0.98
C VAL A 211 -11.87 -18.84 -0.23
N THR A 212 -11.36 -19.70 0.66
CA THR A 212 -12.15 -20.65 1.44
C THR A 212 -12.75 -20.05 2.72
N LEU A 213 -12.31 -18.87 3.11
CA LEU A 213 -12.85 -18.16 4.26
C LEU A 213 -14.19 -17.50 3.92
N PRO A 214 -15.01 -17.15 4.93
CA PRO A 214 -16.25 -16.38 4.71
C PRO A 214 -16.00 -15.07 3.97
N LEU A 215 -16.93 -14.69 3.08
CA LEU A 215 -16.85 -13.44 2.34
C LEU A 215 -16.84 -12.23 3.30
N ARG A 216 -15.85 -11.35 3.15
CA ARG A 216 -15.74 -10.07 3.87
C ARG A 216 -15.24 -9.00 2.94
N ILE A 217 -16.06 -7.96 2.76
CA ILE A 217 -15.73 -6.78 1.93
C ILE A 217 -16.04 -5.53 2.77
N PRO A 218 -15.04 -4.90 3.38
CA PRO A 218 -15.21 -3.60 4.01
C PRO A 218 -15.60 -2.54 2.97
N ILE A 219 -16.70 -1.82 3.22
CA ILE A 219 -17.22 -0.82 2.29
C ILE A 219 -16.43 0.49 2.47
N GLN A 220 -15.77 0.90 1.41
CA GLN A 220 -14.96 2.11 1.36
C GLN A 220 -15.77 3.33 0.94
N ASP A 221 -16.76 3.13 0.06
CA ASP A 221 -17.68 4.18 -0.38
C ASP A 221 -18.95 3.57 -0.96
N VAL A 222 -20.02 4.41 -1.13
CA VAL A 222 -21.31 4.01 -1.69
C VAL A 222 -21.78 5.04 -2.71
N TYR A 223 -21.91 4.62 -3.94
CA TYR A 223 -22.39 5.46 -5.04
C TYR A 223 -23.84 5.11 -5.42
N SER A 224 -24.56 6.11 -5.91
CA SER A 224 -25.85 5.92 -6.58
C SER A 224 -25.69 6.32 -8.04
N ILE A 225 -25.80 5.37 -8.94
CA ILE A 225 -25.59 5.57 -10.37
C ILE A 225 -26.95 5.48 -11.07
N THR A 226 -27.33 6.54 -11.80
CA THR A 226 -28.58 6.58 -12.55
C THR A 226 -28.66 5.42 -13.55
N GLY A 227 -29.73 4.64 -13.49
CA GLY A 227 -29.93 3.46 -14.37
C GLY A 227 -29.28 2.18 -13.88
N VAL A 228 -28.34 2.25 -12.92
CA VAL A 228 -27.68 1.09 -12.32
C VAL A 228 -28.20 0.82 -10.91
N GLY A 229 -28.30 1.85 -10.06
CA GLY A 229 -28.75 1.74 -8.68
C GLY A 229 -27.62 2.00 -7.68
N THR A 230 -27.68 1.32 -6.54
CA THR A 230 -26.70 1.43 -5.47
C THR A 230 -25.46 0.57 -5.78
N VAL A 231 -24.30 1.20 -5.73
CA VAL A 231 -23.00 0.58 -6.02
C VAL A 231 -22.05 0.83 -4.84
N PRO A 232 -21.98 -0.07 -3.86
CA PRO A 232 -20.93 -0.08 -2.87
C PRO A 232 -19.59 -0.47 -3.51
N VAL A 233 -18.52 0.12 -2.99
CA VAL A 233 -17.14 -0.12 -3.43
C VAL A 233 -16.31 -0.59 -2.24
N GLY A 234 -15.50 -1.62 -2.46
CA GLY A 234 -14.61 -2.15 -1.44
C GLY A 234 -13.62 -3.17 -1.99
N ARG A 235 -12.66 -3.55 -1.16
CA ARG A 235 -11.72 -4.63 -1.44
C ARG A 235 -12.29 -5.94 -0.88
N VAL A 236 -12.22 -7.01 -1.65
CA VAL A 236 -12.50 -8.36 -1.15
C VAL A 236 -11.33 -8.78 -0.25
N GLU A 237 -11.57 -8.88 1.06
CA GLU A 237 -10.53 -9.31 2.00
C GLU A 237 -10.46 -10.82 2.11
N THR A 238 -11.61 -11.49 2.18
CA THR A 238 -11.72 -12.95 2.28
C THR A 238 -12.94 -13.45 1.53
N GLY A 239 -12.93 -14.73 1.15
CA GLY A 239 -14.03 -15.38 0.47
C GLY A 239 -14.14 -14.96 -1.00
N VAL A 240 -15.16 -15.45 -1.66
CA VAL A 240 -15.42 -15.20 -3.10
C VAL A 240 -16.84 -14.65 -3.24
N MET A 241 -17.00 -13.58 -4.02
CA MET A 241 -18.32 -13.07 -4.39
C MET A 241 -18.65 -13.46 -5.82
N LYS A 242 -19.87 -13.96 -6.05
CA LYS A 242 -20.39 -14.25 -7.39
C LYS A 242 -21.61 -13.40 -7.69
N LYS A 243 -21.77 -13.09 -8.95
CA LYS A 243 -23.00 -12.48 -9.47
C LYS A 243 -24.20 -13.39 -9.17
N GLY A 244 -25.32 -12.78 -8.69
CA GLY A 244 -26.54 -13.48 -8.32
C GLY A 244 -26.60 -13.95 -6.87
N GLU A 245 -25.51 -13.84 -6.11
CA GLU A 245 -25.52 -14.17 -4.67
C GLU A 245 -26.18 -13.08 -3.83
N ASN A 246 -26.70 -13.48 -2.66
CA ASN A 246 -27.26 -12.54 -1.70
C ASN A 246 -26.20 -12.16 -0.66
N VAL A 247 -26.08 -10.86 -0.46
CA VAL A 247 -25.14 -10.28 0.52
C VAL A 247 -25.90 -9.48 1.59
N ILE A 248 -25.33 -9.42 2.78
CA ILE A 248 -25.79 -8.60 3.90
C ILE A 248 -24.68 -7.63 4.29
N PHE A 249 -25.06 -6.43 4.66
CA PHE A 249 -24.17 -5.36 5.13
C PHE A 249 -24.36 -5.17 6.62
N GLU A 250 -23.33 -5.44 7.40
CA GLU A 250 -23.36 -5.24 8.85
C GLU A 250 -22.43 -4.05 9.24
N PRO A 251 -22.80 -3.23 10.23
CA PRO A 251 -23.96 -3.35 11.14
C PRO A 251 -25.28 -2.77 10.62
N ALA A 252 -25.36 -2.37 9.36
CA ALA A 252 -26.58 -1.77 8.80
C ALA A 252 -27.78 -2.73 8.75
N GLY A 253 -27.55 -4.04 8.65
CA GLY A 253 -28.58 -5.09 8.52
C GLY A 253 -29.28 -5.11 7.17
N ALA A 254 -28.82 -4.31 6.20
CA ALA A 254 -29.39 -4.28 4.85
C ALA A 254 -28.91 -5.49 4.04
N SER A 255 -29.79 -6.07 3.23
CA SER A 255 -29.43 -7.22 2.38
C SER A 255 -29.98 -7.08 0.98
N GLY A 256 -29.27 -7.66 0.00
CA GLY A 256 -29.68 -7.59 -1.39
C GLY A 256 -28.92 -8.55 -2.27
N GLU A 257 -29.37 -8.64 -3.53
CA GLU A 257 -28.79 -9.52 -4.56
C GLU A 257 -27.75 -8.79 -5.41
N VAL A 258 -26.58 -9.37 -5.58
CA VAL A 258 -25.50 -8.85 -6.44
C VAL A 258 -25.87 -9.01 -7.91
N LYS A 259 -26.07 -7.91 -8.64
CA LYS A 259 -26.47 -7.89 -10.06
C LYS A 259 -25.30 -7.86 -11.01
N SER A 260 -24.25 -7.14 -10.68
CA SER A 260 -23.02 -7.04 -11.45
C SER A 260 -21.85 -6.74 -10.54
N ILE A 261 -20.68 -7.18 -10.96
CA ILE A 261 -19.39 -6.87 -10.31
C ILE A 261 -18.54 -6.17 -11.38
N GLU A 262 -17.93 -5.04 -11.03
CA GLU A 262 -17.13 -4.24 -11.94
C GLU A 262 -15.75 -3.97 -11.33
N MET A 263 -14.72 -4.16 -12.13
CA MET A 263 -13.33 -3.80 -11.82
C MET A 263 -12.72 -3.12 -13.04
N HIS A 264 -12.07 -1.98 -12.85
CA HIS A 264 -11.36 -1.25 -13.93
C HIS A 264 -12.21 -1.02 -15.21
N HIS A 265 -13.51 -0.74 -15.05
CA HIS A 265 -14.50 -0.57 -16.13
C HIS A 265 -14.83 -1.84 -16.92
N GLU A 266 -14.50 -3.01 -16.41
CA GLU A 266 -14.89 -4.31 -16.97
C GLU A 266 -15.81 -5.04 -16.02
N ILE A 267 -16.78 -5.81 -16.59
CA ILE A 267 -17.75 -6.58 -15.81
C ILE A 267 -17.23 -8.00 -15.63
N PHE A 268 -17.31 -8.49 -14.39
CA PHE A 268 -16.89 -9.83 -13.99
C PHE A 268 -18.06 -10.61 -13.39
N ASP A 269 -18.01 -11.93 -13.49
CA ASP A 269 -18.99 -12.81 -12.85
C ASP A 269 -18.57 -13.24 -11.45
N LEU A 270 -17.31 -13.01 -11.09
CA LEU A 270 -16.68 -13.44 -9.85
C LEU A 270 -15.64 -12.43 -9.39
N ALA A 271 -15.54 -12.22 -8.07
CA ALA A 271 -14.47 -11.46 -7.43
C ALA A 271 -13.82 -12.29 -6.31
N GLU A 272 -12.48 -12.21 -6.23
CA GLU A 272 -11.64 -12.96 -5.28
C GLU A 272 -10.91 -12.03 -4.31
N PRO A 273 -10.36 -12.57 -3.21
CA PRO A 273 -9.54 -11.78 -2.29
C PRO A 273 -8.41 -11.03 -2.99
N GLY A 274 -8.28 -9.75 -2.64
CA GLY A 274 -7.35 -8.80 -3.27
C GLY A 274 -7.99 -7.89 -4.31
N ASP A 275 -9.14 -8.26 -4.88
CA ASP A 275 -9.82 -7.47 -5.89
C ASP A 275 -10.49 -6.23 -5.28
N ASN A 276 -10.26 -5.07 -5.91
CA ASN A 276 -10.99 -3.84 -5.60
C ASN A 276 -12.18 -3.73 -6.55
N ILE A 277 -13.39 -3.82 -6.02
CA ILE A 277 -14.60 -3.92 -6.81
C ILE A 277 -15.63 -2.86 -6.49
N GLY A 278 -16.38 -2.44 -7.51
CA GLY A 278 -17.71 -1.86 -7.37
C GLY A 278 -18.75 -2.92 -7.72
N PHE A 279 -19.78 -3.08 -6.92
CA PHE A 279 -20.80 -4.07 -7.24
C PHE A 279 -22.20 -3.50 -7.06
N ASN A 280 -23.06 -3.77 -8.05
CA ASN A 280 -24.46 -3.33 -7.99
C ASN A 280 -25.28 -4.29 -7.13
N VAL A 281 -26.02 -3.74 -6.17
CA VAL A 281 -26.87 -4.51 -5.27
C VAL A 281 -28.33 -4.09 -5.42
N ARG A 282 -29.17 -5.08 -5.77
CA ARG A 282 -30.62 -4.88 -5.85
C ARG A 282 -31.25 -5.02 -4.48
N GLY A 283 -32.18 -4.11 -4.17
CA GLY A 283 -32.96 -4.16 -2.92
C GLY A 283 -32.35 -3.32 -1.78
N VAL A 284 -31.22 -2.66 -2.02
CA VAL A 284 -30.52 -1.79 -1.06
C VAL A 284 -30.48 -0.36 -1.58
N GLY A 285 -30.95 0.58 -0.80
CA GLY A 285 -30.83 2.03 -1.10
C GLY A 285 -29.47 2.58 -0.70
N LYS A 286 -29.06 3.71 -1.32
CA LYS A 286 -27.79 4.37 -0.97
C LYS A 286 -27.69 4.71 0.52
N ASN A 287 -28.81 5.05 1.16
CA ASN A 287 -28.86 5.47 2.57
C ASN A 287 -28.96 4.29 3.55
N ASP A 288 -29.19 3.07 3.04
CA ASP A 288 -29.32 1.87 3.86
C ASP A 288 -27.95 1.29 4.25
N ILE A 289 -26.90 1.68 3.56
CA ILE A 289 -25.52 1.25 3.78
C ILE A 289 -24.58 2.46 3.78
N ARG A 290 -23.43 2.33 4.42
CA ARG A 290 -22.46 3.42 4.54
C ARG A 290 -21.02 2.91 4.53
N ARG A 291 -20.10 3.82 4.35
CA ARG A 291 -18.67 3.56 4.55
C ARG A 291 -18.42 2.99 5.95
N GLY A 292 -17.66 1.90 6.01
CA GLY A 292 -17.35 1.20 7.26
C GLY A 292 -18.22 -0.01 7.55
N ASP A 293 -19.36 -0.17 6.85
CA ASP A 293 -20.08 -1.45 6.88
C ASP A 293 -19.23 -2.55 6.21
N VAL A 294 -19.52 -3.80 6.55
CA VAL A 294 -18.86 -4.97 5.96
C VAL A 294 -19.91 -5.81 5.25
N ALA A 295 -19.69 -6.07 3.97
CA ALA A 295 -20.50 -7.02 3.21
C ALA A 295 -20.01 -8.46 3.42
N GLY A 296 -20.96 -9.38 3.56
CA GLY A 296 -20.72 -10.82 3.62
C GLY A 296 -21.92 -11.58 3.04
N HIS A 297 -21.79 -12.90 2.88
CA HIS A 297 -22.95 -13.72 2.49
C HIS A 297 -24.00 -13.75 3.59
N THR A 298 -25.27 -13.84 3.22
CA THR A 298 -26.41 -13.85 4.18
C THR A 298 -26.40 -15.08 5.09
N ASP A 299 -25.88 -16.20 4.65
CA ASP A 299 -25.72 -17.45 5.42
C ASP A 299 -24.54 -17.41 6.40
N ASN A 300 -23.58 -16.48 6.17
CA ASN A 300 -22.44 -16.25 7.03
C ASN A 300 -22.18 -14.75 7.20
N ALA A 301 -23.12 -14.05 7.83
CA ALA A 301 -23.05 -12.61 8.05
C ALA A 301 -21.83 -12.19 8.89
N PRO A 302 -21.26 -10.98 8.64
CA PRO A 302 -20.24 -10.42 9.51
C PRO A 302 -20.74 -10.26 10.95
N THR A 303 -19.90 -10.60 11.93
CA THR A 303 -20.26 -10.46 13.34
C THR A 303 -20.09 -9.01 13.79
N VAL A 304 -21.13 -8.46 14.41
CA VAL A 304 -21.10 -7.12 15.01
C VAL A 304 -20.71 -7.27 16.49
N ALA A 305 -19.48 -6.88 16.82
CA ALA A 305 -19.00 -6.90 18.21
C ALA A 305 -19.41 -5.59 18.91
N LYS A 306 -20.02 -5.69 20.09
CA LYS A 306 -20.34 -4.55 20.98
C LYS A 306 -19.16 -4.23 21.90
N GLU A 307 -18.37 -5.21 22.23
CA GLU A 307 -17.18 -5.12 23.10
C GLU A 307 -16.07 -5.98 22.51
N PHE A 308 -14.84 -5.52 22.59
CA PHE A 308 -13.67 -6.24 22.14
C PHE A 308 -12.44 -5.85 22.95
N ASP A 309 -11.50 -6.78 23.09
CA ASP A 309 -10.18 -6.51 23.65
C ASP A 309 -9.23 -6.06 22.53
N ALA A 310 -8.44 -5.02 22.80
CA ALA A 310 -7.49 -4.50 21.84
C ALA A 310 -6.12 -4.31 22.46
N GLN A 311 -5.08 -4.78 21.78
CA GLN A 311 -3.71 -4.42 22.09
C GLN A 311 -3.40 -3.08 21.45
N VAL A 312 -3.10 -2.06 22.26
CA VAL A 312 -2.80 -0.72 21.79
C VAL A 312 -1.31 -0.47 21.91
N VAL A 313 -0.68 -0.08 20.81
CA VAL A 313 0.71 0.36 20.76
C VAL A 313 0.72 1.86 20.54
N VAL A 314 1.26 2.61 21.50
CA VAL A 314 1.43 4.05 21.40
C VAL A 314 2.80 4.34 20.83
N LEU A 315 2.84 4.89 19.62
CA LEU A 315 4.08 5.36 19.01
C LEU A 315 4.58 6.59 19.75
N GLN A 316 5.84 6.57 20.19
CA GLN A 316 6.46 7.71 20.83
C GLN A 316 6.71 8.82 19.80
N HIS A 317 5.76 9.73 19.67
CA HIS A 317 5.92 10.94 18.88
C HIS A 317 6.03 12.13 19.83
N ARG A 318 7.03 12.98 19.65
CA ARG A 318 7.19 14.24 20.39
C ARG A 318 6.16 15.30 19.94
N SER A 319 4.88 14.96 19.93
CA SER A 319 3.82 15.95 19.75
C SER A 319 3.20 16.25 21.11
N ARG A 320 2.77 17.48 21.32
CA ARG A 320 2.21 18.09 22.56
C ARG A 320 1.15 17.27 23.33
N SER A 321 0.81 16.05 22.90
CA SER A 321 -0.10 15.17 23.60
C SER A 321 0.55 14.32 24.70
N GLU A 322 1.87 14.26 24.79
CA GLU A 322 2.58 13.42 25.77
C GLU A 322 2.49 13.93 27.21
N GLU A 323 2.38 15.25 27.40
CA GLU A 323 2.30 15.82 28.75
C GLU A 323 1.00 15.51 29.52
N ARG A 324 -0.02 14.98 28.88
CA ARG A 324 -1.34 14.74 29.51
C ARG A 324 -1.71 13.27 29.75
N ARG A 325 -0.93 12.28 29.32
CA ARG A 325 -1.36 10.86 29.32
C ARG A 325 -0.44 9.86 29.99
N VAL A 326 0.59 10.29 30.69
CA VAL A 326 1.36 9.41 31.56
C VAL A 326 0.53 9.17 32.84
N GLY A 327 -0.05 7.99 32.95
CA GLY A 327 -0.65 7.53 34.21
C GLY A 327 -2.17 7.32 34.27
N LYS A 328 -2.90 7.26 33.15
CA LYS A 328 -4.31 6.84 33.15
C LYS A 328 -4.52 5.63 32.26
N GLU A 329 -4.97 4.52 32.87
CA GLU A 329 -5.55 3.40 32.12
C GLU A 329 -6.63 3.94 31.17
N CYS A 330 -6.39 3.92 29.87
CA CYS A 330 -7.37 4.33 28.88
C CYS A 330 -8.42 3.22 28.74
N ARG A 331 -9.50 3.30 29.54
CA ARG A 331 -10.76 2.71 29.17
C ARG A 331 -11.45 3.67 28.17
N SER A 332 -11.08 3.64 26.91
CA SER A 332 -11.82 4.37 25.87
C SER A 332 -12.99 3.50 25.42
N ARG A 333 -14.20 3.87 25.84
CA ARG A 333 -15.41 3.39 25.20
C ARG A 333 -15.47 4.01 23.81
N TRP A 334 -15.21 3.24 22.78
CA TRP A 334 -15.53 3.61 21.41
C TRP A 334 -17.04 3.43 21.23
N SER A 335 -17.76 4.54 21.13
CA SER A 335 -19.13 4.53 20.67
C SER A 335 -19.15 4.51 19.15
N PRO A 336 -19.92 3.64 18.48
CA PRO A 336 -20.06 3.65 17.03
C PRO A 336 -20.83 4.85 16.49
N TYR A 337 -21.18 5.81 17.35
CA TYR A 337 -21.94 7.02 17.01
C TYR A 337 -21.14 8.27 17.40
N HIS A 338 -20.20 8.65 16.55
CA HIS A 338 -19.75 10.04 16.39
C HIS A 338 -19.14 10.21 15.00
#